data_4ae794a5f1354f988af2f61a6ca851dc
#
_entry.id   4ae794a5f1354f988af2f61a6ca851dc
#
_cell.length_a   1.000
_cell.length_b   1.000
_cell.length_c   1.000
_cell.angle_alpha   90.00
_cell.angle_beta   90.00
_cell.angle_gamma   90.00
#
_symmetry.space_group_name_H-M   'P 1'
#
loop_
_entity.id
_entity.type
_entity.pdbx_description
1 polymer ?
#
loop_
_entity_poly.entity_id
_entity_poly.type
_entity_poly.pdbx_seq_one_letter_code
_entity_poly.pdbx_strand_id
1 'polypeptide(L)'
;MSRNSRKSGDFNLDEELMSKIAANEAGQPIGDEHEDQKELEMEFNEQFSLIENKYGIHPQLKRREELINSDVLLSVRNLKQFFFFGSGLNKTKLKAVSNISFDVHKGECFGIVGESGCGKTTTGRSIIKLYDITSGSVYYKGYRISAGDRWNRKEIKFTKIREVRQIKELREKRELLLAQATTDAQKTEINAQYEYDVLNVKKHSSNIISTQKAKIRQIKFDNKHTPRKLVNEIQMIFQDPVDSLDPRMTVEDIIQEGLQIQGYHNRAENHKKVVEMLEKVGLVEEHASRYPHEFSGGQRQRIGIARALIMNPQLLICDEPISALDVSIRAQIINLLNDLKEDLGLTMIFIAHDLSVVKYFCDRIAVMYFGKIVELATSDELFKNPLHPYTKSLLSAIPKPDPLIEKTRQRIIYDPSRAHDYSVDKPSLREITPGHFIYCNDQELENYKKELK
;
A
#
# COMPACT_ATOMS: atom_id res chain seq x y z
N MET A 1 32.84 37.47 -19.25
CA MET A 1 32.94 36.71 -20.51
C MET A 1 33.08 35.26 -20.12
N SER A 2 32.19 34.34 -20.29
CA SER A 2 31.31 33.96 -21.39
C SER A 2 30.01 33.35 -20.86
N ARG A 3 28.88 33.72 -21.44
CA ARG A 3 27.56 33.12 -21.27
C ARG A 3 27.53 31.77 -21.95
N ASN A 4 27.12 30.70 -21.25
CA ASN A 4 26.71 29.45 -21.87
C ASN A 4 25.20 29.31 -21.79
N SER A 5 24.60 29.38 -22.95
CA SER A 5 23.19 29.16 -23.26
C SER A 5 22.78 27.70 -22.97
N ARG A 6 21.80 27.51 -22.11
CA ARG A 6 21.07 26.23 -22.01
C ARG A 6 20.13 26.12 -23.20
N LYS A 7 20.43 25.23 -24.12
CA LYS A 7 19.57 24.82 -25.22
C LYS A 7 18.43 23.94 -24.67
N SER A 8 17.25 24.23 -25.17
CA SER A 8 15.98 23.55 -25.06
C SER A 8 16.06 22.05 -25.31
N GLY A 9 15.68 21.25 -24.27
CA GLY A 9 15.55 19.80 -24.35
C GLY A 9 14.12 19.28 -24.62
N ASP A 10 13.22 20.14 -25.14
CA ASP A 10 11.79 19.79 -25.27
C ASP A 10 11.38 19.19 -26.64
N PHE A 11 12.30 19.12 -27.62
CA PHE A 11 11.94 18.70 -28.98
C PHE A 11 12.04 17.21 -29.26
N ASN A 12 12.81 16.44 -28.46
CA ASN A 12 13.01 15.02 -28.72
C ASN A 12 11.95 14.08 -28.12
N LEU A 13 11.11 14.55 -27.19
CA LEU A 13 10.07 13.72 -26.57
C LEU A 13 8.90 13.42 -27.52
N ASP A 14 8.59 14.35 -28.41
CA ASP A 14 7.46 14.19 -29.33
C ASP A 14 7.81 13.28 -30.53
N GLU A 15 9.06 13.29 -31.04
CA GLU A 15 9.53 12.38 -32.07
C GLU A 15 9.68 10.95 -31.56
N GLU A 16 10.18 10.74 -30.34
CA GLU A 16 10.28 9.42 -29.70
C GLU A 16 8.88 8.85 -29.39
N LEU A 17 7.93 9.70 -29.01
CA LEU A 17 6.54 9.30 -28.80
C LEU A 17 5.86 8.92 -30.13
N MET A 18 6.09 9.69 -31.20
CA MET A 18 5.55 9.41 -32.54
C MET A 18 6.16 8.16 -33.15
N SER A 19 7.46 7.89 -32.93
CA SER A 19 8.09 6.64 -33.39
C SER A 19 7.53 5.40 -32.66
N LYS A 20 7.21 5.53 -31.37
CA LYS A 20 6.57 4.46 -30.57
C LYS A 20 5.11 4.22 -30.96
N ILE A 21 4.39 5.26 -31.36
CA ILE A 21 3.02 5.14 -31.90
C ILE A 21 3.05 4.43 -33.27
N ALA A 22 3.99 4.80 -34.15
CA ALA A 22 4.16 4.18 -35.46
C ALA A 22 4.60 2.69 -35.36
N ALA A 23 5.43 2.34 -34.36
CA ALA A 23 5.82 0.96 -34.11
C ALA A 23 4.65 0.09 -33.59
N ASN A 24 3.72 0.68 -32.83
CA ASN A 24 2.49 0.02 -32.38
C ASN A 24 1.49 -0.24 -33.53
N GLU A 25 1.44 0.63 -34.52
CA GLU A 25 0.63 0.46 -35.73
C GLU A 25 1.16 -0.64 -36.65
N ALA A 26 2.45 -1.00 -36.55
CA ALA A 26 3.10 -2.07 -37.35
C ALA A 26 2.92 -3.49 -36.76
N GLY A 27 2.10 -3.68 -35.72
CA GLY A 27 1.70 -5.01 -35.22
C GLY A 27 2.80 -5.83 -34.54
N GLN A 28 3.87 -5.19 -34.03
CA GLN A 28 4.83 -5.88 -33.19
C GLN A 28 4.33 -5.94 -31.72
N PRO A 29 4.29 -7.11 -31.07
CA PRO A 29 3.84 -7.22 -29.70
C PRO A 29 4.87 -6.57 -28.76
N ILE A 30 4.60 -5.34 -28.33
CA ILE A 30 5.27 -4.74 -27.19
C ILE A 30 4.56 -5.32 -25.97
N GLY A 31 5.16 -6.37 -25.37
CA GLY A 31 4.67 -6.95 -24.13
C GLY A 31 4.47 -5.86 -23.05
N ASP A 32 3.45 -6.03 -22.21
CA ASP A 32 3.04 -5.20 -21.06
C ASP A 32 2.28 -3.88 -21.33
N GLU A 33 2.36 -3.25 -22.49
CA GLU A 33 1.64 -1.97 -22.71
C GLU A 33 0.11 -2.17 -22.84
N HIS A 34 -0.34 -3.29 -23.34
CA HIS A 34 -1.78 -3.61 -23.46
C HIS A 34 -2.42 -3.97 -22.10
N GLU A 35 -1.67 -4.66 -21.22
CA GLU A 35 -2.11 -4.93 -19.85
C GLU A 35 -2.10 -3.64 -19.02
N ASP A 36 -1.05 -2.82 -19.13
CA ASP A 36 -0.96 -1.53 -18.48
C ASP A 36 -2.09 -0.57 -18.94
N GLN A 37 -2.50 -0.63 -20.20
CA GLN A 37 -3.60 0.19 -20.74
C GLN A 37 -4.97 -0.29 -20.24
N LYS A 38 -5.22 -1.60 -20.18
CA LYS A 38 -6.43 -2.18 -19.58
C LYS A 38 -6.49 -1.92 -18.06
N GLU A 39 -5.36 -2.05 -17.37
CA GLU A 39 -5.26 -1.74 -15.94
C GLU A 39 -5.58 -0.26 -15.68
N LEU A 40 -5.15 0.64 -16.57
CA LEU A 40 -5.44 2.08 -16.47
C LEU A 40 -6.90 2.42 -16.79
N GLU A 41 -7.48 1.77 -17.79
CA GLU A 41 -8.90 1.93 -18.12
C GLU A 41 -9.79 1.39 -16.99
N MET A 42 -9.39 0.30 -16.34
CA MET A 42 -10.08 -0.20 -15.15
C MET A 42 -9.91 0.74 -13.95
N GLU A 43 -8.69 1.23 -13.67
CA GLU A 43 -8.45 2.22 -12.62
C GLU A 43 -9.17 3.55 -12.90
N PHE A 44 -9.27 3.95 -14.16
CA PHE A 44 -10.01 5.13 -14.60
C PHE A 44 -11.51 4.93 -14.43
N ASN A 45 -12.05 3.79 -14.81
CA ASN A 45 -13.47 3.46 -14.64
C ASN A 45 -13.83 3.30 -13.16
N GLU A 46 -12.98 2.71 -12.32
CA GLU A 46 -13.15 2.68 -10.88
C GLU A 46 -13.13 4.10 -10.27
N GLN A 47 -12.22 4.97 -10.71
CA GLN A 47 -12.18 6.36 -10.22
C GLN A 47 -13.27 7.24 -10.85
N PHE A 48 -13.70 6.99 -12.08
CA PHE A 48 -14.80 7.71 -12.72
C PHE A 48 -16.16 7.28 -12.15
N SER A 49 -16.38 6.02 -11.87
CA SER A 49 -17.58 5.57 -11.13
C SER A 49 -17.63 6.16 -9.72
N LEU A 50 -16.48 6.47 -9.12
CA LEU A 50 -16.35 7.21 -7.87
C LEU A 50 -16.58 8.72 -8.02
N ILE A 51 -16.38 9.29 -9.21
CA ILE A 51 -16.64 10.70 -9.54
C ILE A 51 -18.08 10.91 -10.06
N GLU A 52 -18.64 9.95 -10.79
CA GLU A 52 -20.02 10.00 -11.31
C GLU A 52 -21.08 9.75 -10.25
N ASN A 53 -20.81 9.00 -9.19
CA ASN A 53 -21.66 9.06 -8.01
C ASN A 53 -21.50 10.45 -7.40
N LYS A 54 -22.52 11.25 -7.47
CA LYS A 54 -22.69 12.68 -7.10
C LYS A 54 -22.09 13.10 -5.74
N TYR A 55 -21.39 12.21 -5.05
CA TYR A 55 -20.67 12.35 -3.78
C TYR A 55 -19.39 11.49 -3.72
N GLY A 56 -18.83 11.17 -4.83
CA GLY A 56 -17.51 10.64 -5.24
C GLY A 56 -16.45 10.27 -4.22
N ILE A 57 -16.81 9.79 -3.08
CA ILE A 57 -15.89 9.28 -2.06
C ILE A 57 -16.37 7.87 -1.77
N HIS A 58 -15.50 6.89 -1.99
CA HIS A 58 -15.70 5.57 -1.41
C HIS A 58 -16.15 5.79 0.05
N PRO A 59 -17.24 5.17 0.54
CA PRO A 59 -17.79 5.44 1.88
C PRO A 59 -16.76 5.38 3.01
N GLN A 60 -15.60 4.76 2.75
CA GLN A 60 -14.47 4.63 3.66
C GLN A 60 -13.41 5.74 3.54
N LEU A 61 -13.50 6.63 2.52
CA LEU A 61 -12.50 7.68 2.33
C LEU A 61 -12.94 8.96 3.04
N LYS A 62 -12.72 9.05 4.35
CA LYS A 62 -12.87 10.31 5.09
C LYS A 62 -11.95 11.37 4.49
N ARG A 63 -12.44 12.61 4.36
CA ARG A 63 -11.63 13.76 3.96
C ARG A 63 -10.56 14.02 5.01
N ARG A 64 -9.46 14.72 4.63
CA ARG A 64 -8.37 15.05 5.57
C ARG A 64 -8.86 15.70 6.86
N GLU A 65 -9.80 16.63 6.75
CA GLU A 65 -10.42 17.33 7.88
C GLU A 65 -11.19 16.38 8.81
N GLU A 66 -11.87 15.39 8.21
CA GLU A 66 -12.57 14.33 8.93
C GLU A 66 -11.61 13.35 9.58
N LEU A 67 -10.42 13.09 8.98
CA LEU A 67 -9.38 12.25 9.56
C LEU A 67 -8.70 12.89 10.77
N ILE A 68 -8.49 14.21 10.77
CA ILE A 68 -7.88 14.93 11.89
C ILE A 68 -8.75 14.83 13.15
N ASN A 69 -10.07 14.90 12.98
CA ASN A 69 -11.05 14.87 14.07
C ASN A 69 -11.64 13.47 14.33
N SER A 70 -11.14 12.44 13.65
CA SER A 70 -11.64 11.07 13.79
C SER A 70 -10.79 10.25 14.73
N ASP A 71 -11.31 9.10 15.12
CA ASP A 71 -10.61 8.04 15.85
C ASP A 71 -9.55 7.31 15.00
N VAL A 72 -9.46 7.60 13.69
CA VAL A 72 -8.51 6.98 12.77
C VAL A 72 -7.12 7.59 12.98
N LEU A 73 -6.16 6.78 13.41
CA LEU A 73 -4.76 7.18 13.57
C LEU A 73 -4.00 7.10 12.26
N LEU A 74 -4.13 5.98 11.54
CA LEU A 74 -3.49 5.72 10.24
C LEU A 74 -4.54 5.40 9.18
N SER A 75 -4.35 5.97 8.00
CA SER A 75 -5.22 5.72 6.84
C SER A 75 -4.38 5.43 5.60
N VAL A 76 -4.51 4.24 5.07
CA VAL A 76 -3.85 3.79 3.84
C VAL A 76 -4.86 3.81 2.71
N ARG A 77 -4.52 4.47 1.58
CA ARG A 77 -5.44 4.68 0.45
C ARG A 77 -4.79 4.28 -0.87
N ASN A 78 -5.37 3.28 -1.53
CA ASN A 78 -4.98 2.80 -2.85
C ASN A 78 -3.46 2.53 -2.97
N LEU A 79 -2.86 2.00 -1.89
CA LEU A 79 -1.41 1.75 -1.82
C LEU A 79 -1.00 0.71 -2.84
N LYS A 80 -0.04 1.07 -3.70
CA LYS A 80 0.62 0.19 -4.64
C LYS A 80 2.13 0.28 -4.45
N GLN A 81 2.77 -0.87 -4.29
CA GLN A 81 4.22 -0.96 -4.25
C GLN A 81 4.71 -2.00 -5.25
N PHE A 82 5.40 -1.52 -6.29
CA PHE A 82 5.96 -2.33 -7.35
C PHE A 82 7.48 -2.22 -7.37
N PHE A 83 8.14 -3.35 -7.52
CA PHE A 83 9.57 -3.42 -7.71
C PHE A 83 9.88 -3.74 -9.18
N PHE A 84 10.97 -3.16 -9.69
CA PHE A 84 11.40 -3.32 -11.07
C PHE A 84 12.79 -3.93 -11.08
N PHE A 85 12.92 -5.07 -11.73
CA PHE A 85 14.17 -5.81 -11.88
C PHE A 85 14.58 -5.88 -13.35
N GLY A 86 15.90 -5.94 -13.62
CA GLY A 86 16.42 -5.97 -14.97
C GLY A 86 16.57 -4.58 -15.61
N SER A 87 17.12 -4.56 -16.83
CA SER A 87 17.37 -3.34 -17.62
C SER A 87 16.88 -3.51 -19.06
N GLY A 88 16.58 -2.40 -19.72
CA GLY A 88 16.16 -2.38 -21.12
C GLY A 88 14.84 -3.13 -21.36
N LEU A 89 14.83 -3.99 -22.38
CA LEU A 89 13.65 -4.77 -22.80
C LEU A 89 13.28 -5.92 -21.84
N ASN A 90 14.21 -6.36 -21.00
CA ASN A 90 14.00 -7.45 -20.02
C ASN A 90 13.61 -6.93 -18.62
N LYS A 91 12.89 -5.82 -18.54
CA LYS A 91 12.44 -5.24 -17.28
C LYS A 91 11.22 -5.98 -16.74
N THR A 92 11.42 -6.77 -15.68
CA THR A 92 10.34 -7.48 -14.99
C THR A 92 9.75 -6.62 -13.88
N LYS A 93 8.43 -6.63 -13.75
CA LYS A 93 7.67 -5.89 -12.74
C LYS A 93 7.09 -6.86 -11.70
N LEU A 94 7.49 -6.71 -10.45
CA LEU A 94 6.89 -7.43 -9.31
C LEU A 94 5.87 -6.52 -8.63
N LYS A 95 4.59 -6.90 -8.65
CA LYS A 95 3.49 -6.21 -7.97
C LYS A 95 3.39 -6.73 -6.52
N ALA A 96 4.23 -6.23 -5.61
CA ALA A 96 4.26 -6.71 -4.22
C ALA A 96 3.02 -6.29 -3.42
N VAL A 97 2.51 -5.06 -3.66
CA VAL A 97 1.26 -4.56 -3.07
C VAL A 97 0.42 -3.93 -4.19
N SER A 98 -0.84 -4.31 -4.29
CA SER A 98 -1.72 -3.94 -5.40
C SER A 98 -3.05 -3.38 -4.89
N ASN A 99 -3.13 -2.05 -4.79
CA ASN A 99 -4.37 -1.31 -4.52
C ASN A 99 -5.05 -1.67 -3.20
N ILE A 100 -4.31 -1.63 -2.08
CA ILE A 100 -4.88 -1.88 -0.76
C ILE A 100 -5.31 -0.56 -0.09
N SER A 101 -6.42 -0.63 0.65
CA SER A 101 -6.93 0.49 1.45
C SER A 101 -7.48 -0.04 2.76
N PHE A 102 -7.09 0.60 3.88
CA PHE A 102 -7.59 0.30 5.21
C PHE A 102 -7.31 1.45 6.17
N ASP A 103 -8.05 1.48 7.27
CA ASP A 103 -7.86 2.40 8.38
C ASP A 103 -7.45 1.64 9.63
N VAL A 104 -6.62 2.27 10.47
CA VAL A 104 -6.25 1.79 11.81
C VAL A 104 -6.69 2.83 12.83
N HIS A 105 -7.46 2.39 13.82
CA HIS A 105 -8.00 3.25 14.88
C HIS A 105 -7.02 3.41 16.04
N LYS A 106 -7.17 4.46 16.84
CA LYS A 106 -6.34 4.67 18.02
C LYS A 106 -6.57 3.57 19.05
N GLY A 107 -5.47 3.04 19.59
CA GLY A 107 -5.49 1.94 20.58
C GLY A 107 -5.81 0.57 20.00
N GLU A 108 -6.10 0.47 18.69
CA GLU A 108 -6.38 -0.79 18.00
C GLU A 108 -5.11 -1.60 17.74
N CYS A 109 -5.22 -2.92 17.82
CA CYS A 109 -4.28 -3.85 17.22
C CYS A 109 -4.83 -4.39 15.90
N PHE A 110 -4.32 -3.90 14.78
CA PHE A 110 -4.73 -4.28 13.43
C PHE A 110 -3.83 -5.39 12.87
N GLY A 111 -4.39 -6.57 12.62
CA GLY A 111 -3.67 -7.72 12.07
C GLY A 111 -3.57 -7.67 10.54
N ILE A 112 -2.39 -7.98 10.00
CA ILE A 112 -2.19 -8.24 8.57
C ILE A 112 -1.65 -9.65 8.43
N VAL A 113 -2.43 -10.56 7.83
CA VAL A 113 -2.09 -11.99 7.74
C VAL A 113 -2.12 -12.50 6.32
N GLY A 114 -1.42 -13.61 6.06
CA GLY A 114 -1.37 -14.28 4.77
C GLY A 114 -0.05 -15.05 4.59
N GLU A 115 0.07 -15.80 3.51
CA GLU A 115 1.27 -16.59 3.20
C GLU A 115 2.52 -15.73 3.02
N SER A 116 3.69 -16.36 3.14
CA SER A 116 4.97 -15.68 2.86
C SER A 116 4.99 -15.14 1.42
N GLY A 117 5.52 -13.93 1.24
CA GLY A 117 5.58 -13.27 -0.07
C GLY A 117 4.30 -12.59 -0.56
N CYS A 118 3.17 -12.64 0.18
CA CYS A 118 1.93 -11.96 -0.24
C CYS A 118 1.92 -10.43 -0.08
N GLY A 119 3.00 -9.82 0.44
CA GLY A 119 3.15 -8.36 0.50
C GLY A 119 3.00 -7.70 1.89
N LYS A 120 2.85 -8.46 2.97
CA LYS A 120 2.66 -7.95 4.35
C LYS A 120 3.80 -7.03 4.82
N THR A 121 5.03 -7.55 4.84
CA THR A 121 6.25 -6.81 5.19
C THR A 121 6.45 -5.59 4.29
N THR A 122 6.17 -5.74 2.99
CA THR A 122 6.24 -4.62 2.03
C THR A 122 5.23 -3.52 2.40
N THR A 123 4.04 -3.88 2.85
CA THR A 123 3.03 -2.92 3.31
C THR A 123 3.52 -2.15 4.54
N GLY A 124 4.00 -2.84 5.58
CA GLY A 124 4.56 -2.20 6.78
C GLY A 124 5.72 -1.25 6.45
N ARG A 125 6.69 -1.70 5.66
CA ARG A 125 7.85 -0.89 5.23
C ARG A 125 7.47 0.30 4.36
N SER A 126 6.38 0.20 3.58
CA SER A 126 5.85 1.31 2.79
C SER A 126 5.19 2.37 3.67
N ILE A 127 4.54 1.98 4.77
CA ILE A 127 3.91 2.90 5.72
C ILE A 127 4.96 3.75 6.43
N ILE A 128 6.06 3.16 6.91
CA ILE A 128 7.16 3.87 7.58
C ILE A 128 8.13 4.56 6.60
N LYS A 129 7.81 4.59 5.30
CA LYS A 129 8.62 5.23 4.25
C LYS A 129 10.01 4.63 4.05
N LEU A 130 10.24 3.36 4.36
CA LEU A 130 11.46 2.65 3.92
C LEU A 130 11.45 2.41 2.41
N TYR A 131 10.26 2.41 1.78
CA TYR A 131 10.09 2.40 0.34
C TYR A 131 9.30 3.63 -0.11
N ASP A 132 9.77 4.26 -1.19
CA ASP A 132 8.95 5.23 -1.91
C ASP A 132 7.80 4.49 -2.60
N ILE A 133 6.57 4.75 -2.18
CA ILE A 133 5.40 4.05 -2.71
C ILE A 133 5.17 4.39 -4.18
N THR A 134 4.79 3.37 -4.95
CA THR A 134 4.59 3.52 -6.40
C THR A 134 3.37 4.37 -6.70
N SER A 135 2.27 4.18 -5.97
CA SER A 135 1.02 4.93 -6.11
C SER A 135 0.22 4.86 -4.81
N GLY A 136 -0.81 5.69 -4.68
CA GLY A 136 -1.62 5.79 -3.48
C GLY A 136 -1.09 6.81 -2.48
N SER A 137 -1.62 6.79 -1.27
CA SER A 137 -1.24 7.71 -0.20
C SER A 137 -1.37 7.07 1.18
N VAL A 138 -0.51 7.47 2.10
CA VAL A 138 -0.55 7.10 3.52
C VAL A 138 -0.76 8.38 4.32
N TYR A 139 -1.78 8.39 5.18
CA TYR A 139 -2.10 9.48 6.08
C TYR A 139 -1.91 9.02 7.52
N TYR A 140 -1.26 9.84 8.32
CA TYR A 140 -1.10 9.64 9.75
C TYR A 140 -1.60 10.88 10.48
N LYS A 141 -2.54 10.71 11.42
CA LYS A 141 -3.23 11.83 12.09
C LYS A 141 -3.78 12.89 11.11
N GLY A 142 -4.32 12.44 9.97
CA GLY A 142 -4.82 13.32 8.90
C GLY A 142 -3.75 13.98 8.02
N TYR A 143 -2.46 13.85 8.35
CA TYR A 143 -1.36 14.36 7.52
C TYR A 143 -0.91 13.31 6.52
N ARG A 144 -0.79 13.69 5.24
CA ARG A 144 -0.24 12.80 4.22
C ARG A 144 1.27 12.70 4.39
N ILE A 145 1.73 11.54 4.91
CA ILE A 145 3.14 11.28 5.19
C ILE A 145 3.87 10.66 4.00
N SER A 146 3.18 9.91 3.14
CA SER A 146 3.75 9.29 1.95
C SER A 146 2.74 9.27 0.81
N ALA A 147 3.19 9.51 -0.43
CA ALA A 147 2.35 9.39 -1.62
C ALA A 147 3.19 9.08 -2.87
N GLY A 148 2.63 8.26 -3.79
CA GLY A 148 3.26 7.91 -5.06
C GLY A 148 2.66 8.69 -6.23
N ASP A 149 3.50 9.09 -7.20
CA ASP A 149 3.10 9.93 -8.34
C ASP A 149 3.02 9.17 -9.69
N ARG A 150 3.30 7.85 -9.68
CA ARG A 150 3.39 7.05 -10.92
C ARG A 150 2.09 7.03 -11.71
N TRP A 151 0.95 6.92 -11.02
CA TRP A 151 -0.36 6.96 -11.66
C TRP A 151 -0.58 8.29 -12.39
N ASN A 152 -0.27 9.42 -11.73
CA ASN A 152 -0.41 10.74 -12.32
C ASN A 152 0.47 10.91 -13.57
N ARG A 153 1.70 10.35 -13.56
CA ARG A 153 2.60 10.37 -14.72
C ARG A 153 2.06 9.52 -15.88
N LYS A 154 1.50 8.34 -15.56
CA LYS A 154 0.85 7.49 -16.56
C LYS A 154 -0.34 8.23 -17.18
N GLU A 155 -1.21 8.83 -16.37
CA GLU A 155 -2.36 9.59 -16.87
C GLU A 155 -1.95 10.72 -17.82
N ILE A 156 -0.88 11.44 -17.51
CA ILE A 156 -0.33 12.46 -18.43
C ILE A 156 0.10 11.82 -19.77
N LYS A 157 0.81 10.67 -19.71
CA LYS A 157 1.24 9.93 -20.92
C LYS A 157 0.03 9.52 -21.78
N PHE A 158 -0.96 8.88 -21.16
CA PHE A 158 -2.12 8.38 -21.89
C PHE A 158 -3.07 9.47 -22.36
N THR A 159 -3.18 10.59 -21.64
CA THR A 159 -3.93 11.75 -22.14
C THR A 159 -3.33 12.28 -23.43
N LYS A 160 -1.99 12.36 -23.53
CA LYS A 160 -1.31 12.76 -24.77
C LYS A 160 -1.57 11.77 -25.92
N ILE A 161 -1.53 10.47 -25.64
CA ILE A 161 -1.81 9.44 -26.66
C ILE A 161 -3.26 9.53 -27.13
N ARG A 162 -4.23 9.68 -26.21
CA ARG A 162 -5.65 9.87 -26.55
C ARG A 162 -5.87 11.14 -27.37
N GLU A 163 -5.21 12.25 -27.02
CA GLU A 163 -5.28 13.50 -27.78
C GLU A 163 -4.85 13.31 -29.24
N VAL A 164 -3.69 12.67 -29.47
CA VAL A 164 -3.19 12.39 -30.83
C VAL A 164 -4.17 11.50 -31.61
N ARG A 165 -4.70 10.44 -30.97
CA ARG A 165 -5.68 9.53 -31.62
C ARG A 165 -6.96 10.28 -32.01
N GLN A 166 -7.53 11.07 -31.10
CA GLN A 166 -8.75 11.84 -31.37
C GLN A 166 -8.55 12.87 -32.48
N ILE A 167 -7.42 13.56 -32.51
CA ILE A 167 -7.10 14.50 -33.59
C ILE A 167 -6.96 13.78 -34.93
N LYS A 168 -6.37 12.57 -34.97
CA LYS A 168 -6.28 11.75 -36.18
C LYS A 168 -7.69 11.36 -36.68
N GLU A 169 -8.55 10.87 -35.80
CA GLU A 169 -9.96 10.51 -36.12
C GLU A 169 -10.75 11.72 -36.64
N LEU A 170 -10.59 12.90 -36.04
CA LEU A 170 -11.22 14.13 -36.53
C LEU A 170 -10.70 14.53 -37.91
N ARG A 171 -9.42 14.35 -38.19
CA ARG A 171 -8.81 14.61 -39.48
C ARG A 171 -9.37 13.69 -40.58
N GLU A 172 -9.42 12.40 -40.30
CA GLU A 172 -10.01 11.40 -41.24
C GLU A 172 -11.49 11.72 -41.53
N LYS A 173 -12.25 12.05 -40.48
CA LYS A 173 -13.66 12.48 -40.62
C LYS A 173 -13.78 13.74 -41.48
N ARG A 174 -12.90 14.75 -41.27
CA ARG A 174 -12.86 15.96 -42.09
C ARG A 174 -12.59 15.64 -43.58
N GLU A 175 -11.62 14.75 -43.88
CA GLU A 175 -11.26 14.34 -45.25
C GLU A 175 -12.44 13.66 -45.94
N LEU A 176 -13.16 12.79 -45.25
CA LEU A 176 -14.36 12.15 -45.77
C LEU A 176 -15.47 13.17 -46.06
N LEU A 177 -15.72 14.12 -45.17
CA LEU A 177 -16.74 15.14 -45.36
C LEU A 177 -16.37 16.11 -46.52
N LEU A 178 -15.10 16.49 -46.62
CA LEU A 178 -14.61 17.32 -47.73
C LEU A 178 -14.75 16.64 -49.09
N ALA A 179 -14.58 15.31 -49.17
CA ALA A 179 -14.78 14.54 -50.39
C ALA A 179 -16.26 14.53 -50.87
N GLN A 180 -17.19 14.70 -49.95
CA GLN A 180 -18.64 14.75 -50.22
C GLN A 180 -19.17 16.17 -50.44
N ALA A 181 -18.40 17.20 -50.10
CA ALA A 181 -18.80 18.61 -50.21
C ALA A 181 -18.77 19.10 -51.65
N THR A 182 -19.91 19.63 -52.11
CA THR A 182 -20.08 20.11 -53.48
C THR A 182 -19.89 21.62 -53.61
N THR A 183 -20.01 22.39 -52.53
CA THR A 183 -19.89 23.86 -52.51
C THR A 183 -18.73 24.35 -51.65
N ASP A 184 -18.15 25.52 -51.98
CA ASP A 184 -17.07 26.09 -51.20
C ASP A 184 -17.54 26.58 -49.83
N ALA A 185 -18.79 26.94 -49.66
CA ALA A 185 -19.40 27.27 -48.38
C ALA A 185 -19.39 26.06 -47.43
N GLN A 186 -19.79 24.85 -47.91
CA GLN A 186 -19.74 23.62 -47.13
C GLN A 186 -18.30 23.25 -46.70
N LYS A 187 -17.32 23.43 -47.62
CA LYS A 187 -15.91 23.14 -47.27
C LYS A 187 -15.39 24.09 -46.16
N THR A 188 -15.81 25.35 -46.19
CA THR A 188 -15.45 26.35 -45.17
C THR A 188 -16.04 25.97 -43.82
N GLU A 189 -17.32 25.57 -43.80
CA GLU A 189 -18.00 25.11 -42.57
C GLU A 189 -17.34 23.88 -41.98
N ILE A 190 -17.05 22.86 -42.81
CA ILE A 190 -16.36 21.63 -42.38
C ILE A 190 -15.01 21.93 -41.76
N ASN A 191 -14.21 22.83 -42.36
CA ASN A 191 -12.92 23.22 -41.82
C ASN A 191 -13.06 23.99 -40.50
N ALA A 192 -13.99 24.92 -40.40
CA ALA A 192 -14.26 25.64 -39.15
C ALA A 192 -14.68 24.71 -38.02
N GLN A 193 -15.57 23.73 -38.29
CA GLN A 193 -15.97 22.73 -37.32
C GLN A 193 -14.79 21.86 -36.88
N TYR A 194 -13.95 21.41 -37.81
CA TYR A 194 -12.74 20.64 -37.48
C TYR A 194 -11.79 21.42 -36.56
N GLU A 195 -11.51 22.71 -36.89
CA GLU A 195 -10.66 23.54 -36.06
C GLU A 195 -11.23 23.71 -34.63
N TYR A 196 -12.53 23.93 -34.53
CA TYR A 196 -13.23 24.02 -33.25
C TYR A 196 -13.10 22.74 -32.45
N ASP A 197 -13.34 21.57 -33.06
CA ASP A 197 -13.27 20.26 -32.40
C ASP A 197 -11.84 19.95 -31.95
N VAL A 198 -10.83 20.22 -32.77
CA VAL A 198 -9.40 20.07 -32.42
C VAL A 198 -9.01 20.97 -31.24
N LEU A 199 -9.50 22.21 -31.24
CA LEU A 199 -9.23 23.16 -30.14
C LEU A 199 -9.84 22.63 -28.81
N ASN A 200 -11.06 22.09 -28.87
CA ASN A 200 -11.72 21.50 -27.69
C ASN A 200 -10.97 20.28 -27.15
N VAL A 201 -10.52 19.37 -28.03
CA VAL A 201 -9.71 18.20 -27.64
C VAL A 201 -8.42 18.67 -26.95
N LYS A 202 -7.68 19.60 -27.55
CA LYS A 202 -6.45 20.13 -26.98
C LYS A 202 -6.67 20.81 -25.63
N LYS A 203 -7.74 21.62 -25.51
CA LYS A 203 -8.10 22.32 -24.28
C LYS A 203 -8.44 21.33 -23.17
N HIS A 204 -9.22 20.27 -23.48
CA HIS A 204 -9.56 19.23 -22.53
C HIS A 204 -8.31 18.47 -22.04
N SER A 205 -7.45 18.02 -22.95
CA SER A 205 -6.20 17.35 -22.63
C SER A 205 -5.26 18.23 -21.80
N SER A 206 -5.12 19.51 -22.16
CA SER A 206 -4.31 20.48 -21.41
C SER A 206 -4.79 20.66 -19.97
N ASN A 207 -6.10 20.70 -19.74
CA ASN A 207 -6.70 20.80 -18.40
C ASN A 207 -6.37 19.57 -17.56
N ILE A 208 -6.52 18.35 -18.12
CA ILE A 208 -6.16 17.11 -17.43
C ILE A 208 -4.66 17.12 -17.08
N ILE A 209 -3.80 17.39 -18.06
CA ILE A 209 -2.34 17.40 -17.87
C ILE A 209 -1.92 18.42 -16.81
N SER A 210 -2.49 19.62 -16.82
CA SER A 210 -2.18 20.66 -15.83
C SER A 210 -2.59 20.24 -14.42
N THR A 211 -3.78 19.64 -14.27
CA THR A 211 -4.28 19.10 -13.01
C THR A 211 -3.37 17.98 -12.47
N GLN A 212 -2.97 17.03 -13.33
CA GLN A 212 -2.07 15.97 -12.91
C GLN A 212 -0.67 16.48 -12.53
N LYS A 213 -0.14 17.46 -13.27
CA LYS A 213 1.13 18.14 -12.91
C LYS A 213 1.03 18.85 -11.57
N ALA A 214 -0.10 19.50 -11.25
CA ALA A 214 -0.33 20.11 -9.94
C ALA A 214 -0.35 19.07 -8.82
N LYS A 215 -1.06 17.94 -9.02
CA LYS A 215 -1.06 16.83 -8.07
C LYS A 215 0.35 16.26 -7.82
N ILE A 216 1.16 16.08 -8.87
CA ILE A 216 2.56 15.63 -8.75
C ILE A 216 3.39 16.62 -7.92
N ARG A 217 3.22 17.92 -8.16
CA ARG A 217 3.91 18.95 -7.36
C ARG A 217 3.53 18.88 -5.89
N GLN A 218 2.23 18.71 -5.60
CA GLN A 218 1.73 18.56 -4.23
C GLN A 218 2.28 17.30 -3.56
N ILE A 219 2.28 16.15 -4.26
CA ILE A 219 2.86 14.89 -3.75
C ILE A 219 4.33 15.07 -3.38
N LYS A 220 5.11 15.68 -4.27
CA LYS A 220 6.54 15.94 -4.00
C LYS A 220 6.75 16.89 -2.83
N PHE A 221 5.90 17.91 -2.69
CA PHE A 221 5.94 18.84 -1.58
C PHE A 221 5.65 18.10 -0.26
N ASP A 222 4.57 17.34 -0.18
CA ASP A 222 4.17 16.60 1.04
C ASP A 222 5.24 15.57 1.44
N ASN A 223 5.77 14.79 0.48
CA ASN A 223 6.81 13.80 0.76
C ASN A 223 8.10 14.45 1.32
N LYS A 224 8.43 15.67 0.87
CA LYS A 224 9.63 16.40 1.33
C LYS A 224 9.41 17.13 2.66
N HIS A 225 8.18 17.60 2.94
CA HIS A 225 7.86 18.45 4.08
C HIS A 225 7.04 17.70 5.15
N THR A 226 7.15 16.37 5.21
CA THR A 226 6.56 15.59 6.29
C THR A 226 7.21 16.00 7.62
N PRO A 227 6.43 16.40 8.64
CA PRO A 227 6.98 16.75 9.95
C PRO A 227 7.72 15.57 10.58
N ARG A 228 9.00 15.75 10.92
CA ARG A 228 9.83 14.69 11.53
C ARG A 228 9.20 14.12 12.80
N LYS A 229 8.58 14.98 13.62
CA LYS A 229 7.89 14.55 14.83
C LYS A 229 6.83 13.48 14.57
N LEU A 230 6.02 13.64 13.51
CA LEU A 230 4.99 12.65 13.14
C LEU A 230 5.60 11.32 12.67
N VAL A 231 6.71 11.37 11.94
CA VAL A 231 7.39 10.14 11.48
C VAL A 231 8.02 9.39 12.66
N ASN A 232 8.56 10.10 13.63
CA ASN A 232 9.17 9.51 14.82
C ASN A 232 8.15 8.81 15.73
N GLU A 233 6.87 9.20 15.66
CA GLU A 233 5.79 8.54 16.40
C GLU A 233 5.40 7.17 15.79
N ILE A 234 5.94 6.81 14.63
CA ILE A 234 5.73 5.52 13.97
C ILE A 234 7.04 4.74 14.06
N GLN A 235 7.02 3.60 14.74
CA GLN A 235 8.19 2.74 14.88
C GLN A 235 7.89 1.33 14.39
N MET A 236 8.94 0.56 14.08
CA MET A 236 8.82 -0.79 13.55
C MET A 236 9.75 -1.76 14.28
N ILE A 237 9.19 -2.89 14.69
CA ILE A 237 9.93 -4.07 15.11
C ILE A 237 10.11 -4.95 13.87
N PHE A 238 11.36 -5.25 13.53
CA PHE A 238 11.72 -6.03 12.34
C PHE A 238 11.62 -7.53 12.59
N GLN A 239 11.44 -8.30 11.53
CA GLN A 239 11.20 -9.74 11.55
C GLN A 239 12.36 -10.53 12.18
N ASP A 240 13.61 -10.19 11.87
CA ASP A 240 14.78 -10.88 12.39
C ASP A 240 15.52 -10.01 13.42
N PRO A 241 15.53 -10.41 14.70
CA PRO A 241 16.24 -9.68 15.73
C PRO A 241 17.77 -9.78 15.58
N VAL A 242 18.29 -10.79 14.87
CA VAL A 242 19.74 -10.95 14.66
C VAL A 242 20.21 -9.94 13.61
N ASP A 243 19.52 -9.87 12.47
CA ASP A 243 19.88 -8.98 11.37
C ASP A 243 19.55 -7.51 11.67
N SER A 244 18.66 -7.25 12.64
CA SER A 244 18.21 -5.89 12.97
C SER A 244 19.07 -5.15 13.99
N LEU A 245 19.98 -5.84 14.70
CA LEU A 245 20.86 -5.27 15.73
C LEU A 245 22.32 -5.28 15.22
N ASP A 246 23.01 -4.13 15.27
CA ASP A 246 24.44 -4.10 14.91
C ASP A 246 25.26 -4.87 15.98
N PRO A 247 25.92 -5.98 15.62
CA PRO A 247 26.66 -6.81 16.59
C PRO A 247 27.88 -6.13 17.19
N ARG A 248 28.28 -4.96 16.68
CA ARG A 248 29.43 -4.18 17.15
C ARG A 248 29.06 -3.09 18.15
N MET A 249 27.76 -2.82 18.33
CA MET A 249 27.23 -1.85 19.29
C MET A 249 26.81 -2.54 20.58
N THR A 250 26.95 -1.84 21.70
CA THR A 250 26.34 -2.31 22.95
C THR A 250 24.81 -2.18 22.91
N VAL A 251 24.11 -2.90 23.78
CA VAL A 251 22.65 -2.81 23.90
C VAL A 251 22.21 -1.37 24.23
N GLU A 252 22.96 -0.67 25.11
CA GLU A 252 22.71 0.74 25.40
C GLU A 252 22.81 1.60 24.14
N ASP A 253 23.89 1.44 23.35
CA ASP A 253 24.10 2.23 22.13
C ASP A 253 22.99 1.99 21.10
N ILE A 254 22.56 0.74 20.93
CA ILE A 254 21.48 0.35 20.01
C ILE A 254 20.15 0.99 20.43
N ILE A 255 19.82 0.97 21.73
CA ILE A 255 18.54 1.50 22.21
C ILE A 255 18.54 3.04 22.17
N GLN A 256 19.62 3.69 22.61
CA GLN A 256 19.69 5.16 22.66
C GLN A 256 19.92 5.83 21.30
N GLU A 257 20.28 5.10 20.25
CA GLU A 257 20.59 5.65 18.92
C GLU A 257 19.47 6.58 18.42
N GLY A 258 18.22 6.15 18.57
CA GLY A 258 17.05 6.95 18.17
C GLY A 258 16.96 8.28 18.94
N LEU A 259 17.29 8.30 20.23
CA LEU A 259 17.31 9.52 21.03
C LEU A 259 18.43 10.46 20.57
N GLN A 260 19.62 9.92 20.27
CA GLN A 260 20.74 10.71 19.78
C GLN A 260 20.44 11.38 18.43
N ILE A 261 19.79 10.66 17.51
CA ILE A 261 19.33 11.18 16.20
C ILE A 261 18.33 12.33 16.39
N GLN A 262 17.54 12.30 17.45
CA GLN A 262 16.61 13.40 17.81
C GLN A 262 17.29 14.59 18.52
N GLY A 263 18.57 14.50 18.84
CA GLY A 263 19.33 15.55 19.48
C GLY A 263 19.41 15.44 21.02
N TYR A 264 18.98 14.32 21.60
CA TYR A 264 19.16 14.03 23.03
C TYR A 264 20.57 13.47 23.26
N HIS A 265 21.51 14.34 23.67
CA HIS A 265 22.94 13.97 23.83
C HIS A 265 23.39 13.86 25.30
N ASN A 266 22.48 14.06 26.26
CA ASN A 266 22.81 13.89 27.69
C ASN A 266 22.94 12.39 28.00
N ARG A 267 24.20 11.94 28.17
CA ARG A 267 24.51 10.50 28.35
C ARG A 267 23.86 9.95 29.63
N ALA A 268 23.90 10.67 30.75
CA ALA A 268 23.33 10.19 32.01
C ALA A 268 21.80 10.06 31.93
N GLU A 269 21.13 11.01 31.26
CA GLU A 269 19.69 10.98 31.07
C GLU A 269 19.27 9.87 30.08
N ASN A 270 20.03 9.70 29.00
CA ASN A 270 19.78 8.63 28.04
C ASN A 270 19.97 7.25 28.68
N HIS A 271 21.05 7.06 29.45
CA HIS A 271 21.29 5.84 30.22
C HIS A 271 20.09 5.48 31.11
N LYS A 272 19.60 6.45 31.90
CA LYS A 272 18.42 6.26 32.75
C LYS A 272 17.21 5.78 31.93
N LYS A 273 16.91 6.42 30.78
CA LYS A 273 15.80 6.02 29.90
C LYS A 273 16.00 4.62 29.32
N VAL A 274 17.25 4.26 29.00
CA VAL A 274 17.58 2.91 28.50
C VAL A 274 17.32 1.87 29.58
N VAL A 275 17.77 2.10 30.80
CA VAL A 275 17.54 1.18 31.93
C VAL A 275 16.06 1.01 32.22
N GLU A 276 15.29 2.10 32.31
CA GLU A 276 13.83 2.06 32.46
C GLU A 276 13.15 1.24 31.32
N MET A 277 13.66 1.35 30.09
CA MET A 277 13.11 0.62 28.96
C MET A 277 13.50 -0.86 28.98
N LEU A 278 14.74 -1.20 29.41
CA LEU A 278 15.18 -2.58 29.60
C LEU A 278 14.31 -3.29 30.65
N GLU A 279 14.05 -2.64 31.78
CA GLU A 279 13.17 -3.16 32.84
C GLU A 279 11.75 -3.44 32.30
N LYS A 280 11.17 -2.51 31.52
CA LYS A 280 9.84 -2.67 30.91
C LYS A 280 9.75 -3.88 29.98
N VAL A 281 10.84 -4.24 29.30
CA VAL A 281 10.86 -5.43 28.43
C VAL A 281 11.34 -6.70 29.17
N GLY A 282 11.50 -6.63 30.52
CA GLY A 282 11.92 -7.75 31.37
C GLY A 282 13.39 -8.12 31.23
N LEU A 283 14.25 -7.12 31.00
CA LEU A 283 15.71 -7.20 31.03
C LEU A 283 16.22 -6.42 32.23
N VAL A 284 17.51 -6.56 32.57
CA VAL A 284 18.14 -5.91 33.72
C VAL A 284 19.18 -4.89 33.25
N GLU A 285 19.55 -3.95 34.15
CA GLU A 285 20.50 -2.84 33.88
C GLU A 285 21.85 -3.35 33.35
N GLU A 286 22.38 -4.45 33.92
CA GLU A 286 23.67 -5.03 33.52
C GLU A 286 23.71 -5.48 32.06
N HIS A 287 22.54 -5.68 31.43
CA HIS A 287 22.41 -5.99 30.02
C HIS A 287 22.78 -4.81 29.11
N ALA A 288 22.74 -3.56 29.60
CA ALA A 288 23.03 -2.35 28.81
C ALA A 288 24.44 -2.36 28.21
N SER A 289 25.43 -2.87 28.96
CA SER A 289 26.84 -2.89 28.55
C SER A 289 27.24 -4.06 27.66
N ARG A 290 26.35 -5.06 27.46
CA ARG A 290 26.62 -6.26 26.68
C ARG A 290 26.35 -6.06 25.19
N TYR A 291 26.85 -7.00 24.38
CA TYR A 291 26.67 -7.05 22.93
C TYR A 291 25.55 -8.01 22.51
N PRO A 292 24.87 -7.79 21.37
CA PRO A 292 23.75 -8.63 20.93
C PRO A 292 24.05 -10.13 20.86
N HIS A 293 25.28 -10.51 20.50
CA HIS A 293 25.66 -11.92 20.38
C HIS A 293 25.69 -12.68 21.71
N GLU A 294 25.71 -11.99 22.85
CA GLU A 294 25.67 -12.58 24.20
C GLU A 294 24.26 -12.95 24.69
N PHE A 295 23.23 -12.67 23.87
CA PHE A 295 21.83 -12.86 24.23
C PHE A 295 21.15 -13.99 23.44
N SER A 296 20.16 -14.62 24.06
CA SER A 296 19.25 -15.54 23.37
C SER A 296 18.38 -14.83 22.32
N GLY A 297 17.77 -15.57 21.40
CA GLY A 297 16.87 -15.01 20.39
C GLY A 297 15.73 -14.19 20.99
N GLY A 298 15.09 -14.70 22.06
CA GLY A 298 14.03 -13.98 22.75
C GLY A 298 14.50 -12.70 23.45
N GLN A 299 15.69 -12.72 24.04
CA GLN A 299 16.29 -11.52 24.64
C GLN A 299 16.66 -10.48 23.58
N ARG A 300 17.20 -10.88 22.43
CA ARG A 300 17.44 -9.96 21.28
C ARG A 300 16.14 -9.35 20.79
N GLN A 301 15.06 -10.12 20.74
CA GLN A 301 13.74 -9.59 20.38
C GLN A 301 13.29 -8.52 21.36
N ARG A 302 13.46 -8.73 22.67
CA ARG A 302 13.16 -7.75 23.72
C ARG A 302 13.99 -6.47 23.56
N ILE A 303 15.28 -6.57 23.18
CA ILE A 303 16.14 -5.43 22.85
C ILE A 303 15.59 -4.66 21.64
N GLY A 304 15.16 -5.37 20.58
CA GLY A 304 14.52 -4.78 19.40
C GLY A 304 13.22 -4.04 19.73
N ILE A 305 12.41 -4.60 20.66
CA ILE A 305 11.20 -3.96 21.19
C ILE A 305 11.59 -2.69 21.97
N ALA A 306 12.57 -2.78 22.88
CA ALA A 306 13.06 -1.62 23.66
C ALA A 306 13.56 -0.48 22.77
N ARG A 307 14.32 -0.81 21.71
CA ARG A 307 14.79 0.16 20.70
C ARG A 307 13.64 0.90 20.01
N ALA A 308 12.56 0.20 19.68
CA ALA A 308 11.40 0.84 19.06
C ALA A 308 10.62 1.71 20.07
N LEU A 309 10.48 1.26 21.31
CA LEU A 309 9.67 1.92 22.33
C LEU A 309 10.33 3.12 22.98
N ILE A 310 11.68 3.22 23.01
CA ILE A 310 12.41 4.35 23.59
C ILE A 310 12.02 5.70 22.95
N MET A 311 11.50 5.64 21.73
CA MET A 311 11.04 6.78 20.96
C MET A 311 9.63 7.27 21.35
N ASN A 312 8.96 6.61 22.31
CA ASN A 312 7.56 6.85 22.68
C ASN A 312 6.62 6.89 21.47
N PRO A 313 6.56 5.82 20.65
CA PRO A 313 5.72 5.80 19.47
C PRO A 313 4.23 5.79 19.87
N GLN A 314 3.37 6.27 18.97
CA GLN A 314 1.92 6.07 19.06
C GLN A 314 1.44 4.95 18.15
N LEU A 315 2.21 4.64 17.09
CA LEU A 315 1.97 3.52 16.19
C LEU A 315 3.20 2.62 16.14
N LEU A 316 3.01 1.35 16.49
CA LEU A 316 4.04 0.33 16.44
C LEU A 316 3.69 -0.70 15.37
N ILE A 317 4.56 -0.89 14.38
CA ILE A 317 4.41 -1.94 13.36
C ILE A 317 5.28 -3.12 13.76
N CYS A 318 4.68 -4.26 14.03
CA CYS A 318 5.35 -5.50 14.41
C CYS A 318 5.42 -6.44 13.18
N ASP A 319 6.56 -6.50 12.51
CA ASP A 319 6.76 -7.33 11.32
C ASP A 319 7.24 -8.73 11.73
N GLU A 320 6.32 -9.69 11.81
CA GLU A 320 6.54 -11.07 12.21
C GLU A 320 7.42 -11.21 13.49
N PRO A 321 7.10 -10.52 14.59
CA PRO A 321 7.99 -10.35 15.76
C PRO A 321 8.28 -11.64 16.52
N ILE A 322 7.64 -12.75 16.18
CA ILE A 322 7.73 -14.04 16.87
C ILE A 322 8.11 -15.22 15.95
N SER A 323 8.31 -14.97 14.64
CA SER A 323 8.50 -16.04 13.64
C SER A 323 9.75 -16.87 13.88
N ALA A 324 10.82 -16.25 14.35
CA ALA A 324 12.12 -16.90 14.60
C ALA A 324 12.28 -17.46 16.04
N LEU A 325 11.21 -17.50 16.84
CA LEU A 325 11.27 -17.87 18.26
C LEU A 325 10.59 -19.22 18.54
N ASP A 326 11.06 -19.89 19.59
CA ASP A 326 10.44 -21.11 20.13
C ASP A 326 9.03 -20.83 20.69
N VAL A 327 8.16 -21.85 20.71
CA VAL A 327 6.75 -21.73 21.10
C VAL A 327 6.56 -21.06 22.47
N SER A 328 7.36 -21.45 23.46
CA SER A 328 7.28 -20.88 24.82
C SER A 328 7.67 -19.40 24.86
N ILE A 329 8.68 -19.02 24.10
CA ILE A 329 9.15 -17.63 24.00
C ILE A 329 8.16 -16.78 23.21
N ARG A 330 7.52 -17.34 22.17
CA ARG A 330 6.44 -16.64 21.42
C ARG A 330 5.35 -16.13 22.35
N ALA A 331 4.85 -16.99 23.25
CA ALA A 331 3.82 -16.61 24.22
C ALA A 331 4.28 -15.46 25.14
N GLN A 332 5.52 -15.51 25.61
CA GLN A 332 6.08 -14.44 26.44
C GLN A 332 6.18 -13.10 25.70
N ILE A 333 6.59 -13.09 24.43
CA ILE A 333 6.66 -11.87 23.62
C ILE A 333 5.27 -11.31 23.31
N ILE A 334 4.29 -12.17 23.04
CA ILE A 334 2.91 -11.73 22.81
C ILE A 334 2.33 -11.08 24.06
N ASN A 335 2.50 -11.72 25.23
CA ASN A 335 2.05 -11.14 26.52
C ASN A 335 2.74 -9.80 26.78
N LEU A 336 4.07 -9.74 26.60
CA LEU A 336 4.82 -8.49 26.73
C LEU A 336 4.26 -7.37 25.81
N LEU A 337 3.95 -7.68 24.55
CA LEU A 337 3.39 -6.69 23.62
C LEU A 337 1.97 -6.27 24.02
N ASN A 338 1.16 -7.18 24.60
CA ASN A 338 -0.15 -6.84 25.16
C ASN A 338 -0.02 -5.89 26.36
N ASP A 339 0.83 -6.24 27.33
CA ASP A 339 1.06 -5.40 28.51
C ASP A 339 1.53 -4.01 28.10
N LEU A 340 2.48 -3.93 27.15
CA LEU A 340 2.99 -2.67 26.63
C LEU A 340 1.92 -1.89 25.83
N LYS A 341 1.01 -2.57 25.10
CA LYS A 341 -0.13 -1.92 24.43
C LYS A 341 -1.05 -1.23 25.44
N GLU A 342 -1.38 -1.92 26.52
CA GLU A 342 -2.27 -1.39 27.57
C GLU A 342 -1.59 -0.28 28.37
N ASP A 343 -0.37 -0.51 28.85
CA ASP A 343 0.37 0.44 29.70
C ASP A 343 0.70 1.76 28.99
N LEU A 344 1.03 1.71 27.70
CA LEU A 344 1.47 2.86 26.92
C LEU A 344 0.38 3.41 25.97
N GLY A 345 -0.79 2.79 25.92
CA GLY A 345 -1.89 3.17 24.99
C GLY A 345 -1.50 3.07 23.52
N LEU A 346 -0.72 2.06 23.16
CA LEU A 346 -0.17 1.91 21.80
C LEU A 346 -1.24 1.48 20.79
N THR A 347 -1.15 2.03 19.59
CA THR A 347 -1.81 1.48 18.41
C THR A 347 -0.82 0.55 17.70
N MET A 348 -1.26 -0.62 17.27
CA MET A 348 -0.38 -1.61 16.66
C MET A 348 -0.85 -2.07 15.29
N ILE A 349 0.11 -2.32 14.38
CA ILE A 349 -0.11 -3.15 13.20
C ILE A 349 0.71 -4.42 13.40
N PHE A 350 0.03 -5.56 13.49
CA PHE A 350 0.67 -6.85 13.74
C PHE A 350 0.67 -7.69 12.46
N ILE A 351 1.85 -7.89 11.89
CA ILE A 351 2.05 -8.69 10.69
C ILE A 351 2.43 -10.11 11.10
N ALA A 352 1.67 -11.10 10.64
CA ALA A 352 1.93 -12.50 10.91
C ALA A 352 1.58 -13.39 9.71
N HIS A 353 2.18 -14.58 9.67
CA HIS A 353 1.78 -15.65 8.74
C HIS A 353 0.87 -16.69 9.42
N ASP A 354 0.78 -16.68 10.74
CA ASP A 354 -0.03 -17.59 11.54
C ASP A 354 -1.27 -16.90 12.10
N LEU A 355 -2.45 -17.37 11.64
CA LEU A 355 -3.74 -16.88 12.07
C LEU A 355 -4.06 -17.22 13.54
N SER A 356 -3.48 -18.29 14.10
CA SER A 356 -3.75 -18.71 15.48
C SER A 356 -3.32 -17.67 16.50
N VAL A 357 -2.22 -16.95 16.21
CA VAL A 357 -1.69 -15.90 17.07
C VAL A 357 -2.57 -14.65 17.03
N VAL A 358 -2.93 -14.18 15.81
CA VAL A 358 -3.67 -12.93 15.64
C VAL A 358 -5.09 -12.99 16.19
N LYS A 359 -5.68 -14.18 16.32
CA LYS A 359 -7.02 -14.39 16.89
C LYS A 359 -7.18 -13.76 18.26
N TYR A 360 -6.18 -13.90 19.11
CA TYR A 360 -6.25 -13.48 20.51
C TYR A 360 -5.57 -12.14 20.78
N PHE A 361 -4.87 -11.62 19.77
CA PHE A 361 -4.06 -10.40 19.91
C PHE A 361 -4.63 -9.21 19.12
N CYS A 362 -5.28 -9.45 17.99
CA CYS A 362 -5.76 -8.41 17.11
C CYS A 362 -7.26 -8.16 17.24
N ASP A 363 -7.64 -6.89 17.19
CA ASP A 363 -9.05 -6.45 17.20
C ASP A 363 -9.71 -6.65 15.83
N ARG A 364 -9.01 -6.28 14.74
CA ARG A 364 -9.42 -6.46 13.35
C ARG A 364 -8.28 -7.08 12.54
N ILE A 365 -8.64 -7.86 11.53
CA ILE A 365 -7.68 -8.60 10.72
C ILE A 365 -7.95 -8.38 9.24
N ALA A 366 -6.90 -8.03 8.48
CA ALA A 366 -6.88 -8.01 7.03
C ALA A 366 -6.11 -9.24 6.52
N VAL A 367 -6.78 -10.06 5.72
CA VAL A 367 -6.17 -11.22 5.05
C VAL A 367 -5.63 -10.77 3.71
N MET A 368 -4.33 -10.95 3.49
CA MET A 368 -3.64 -10.59 2.25
C MET A 368 -3.31 -11.80 1.39
N TYR A 369 -3.60 -11.68 0.08
CA TYR A 369 -3.25 -12.67 -0.94
C TYR A 369 -2.72 -11.96 -2.19
N PHE A 370 -1.54 -12.32 -2.68
CA PHE A 370 -0.87 -11.73 -3.85
C PHE A 370 -0.96 -10.19 -3.92
N GLY A 371 -0.63 -9.53 -2.82
CA GLY A 371 -0.58 -8.07 -2.73
C GLY A 371 -1.93 -7.37 -2.57
N LYS A 372 -3.02 -8.08 -2.40
CA LYS A 372 -4.37 -7.55 -2.20
C LYS A 372 -4.95 -7.96 -0.85
N ILE A 373 -5.81 -7.13 -0.27
CA ILE A 373 -6.65 -7.54 0.85
C ILE A 373 -7.83 -8.28 0.25
N VAL A 374 -8.00 -9.55 0.63
CA VAL A 374 -9.09 -10.41 0.14
C VAL A 374 -10.25 -10.50 1.12
N GLU A 375 -10.00 -10.34 2.41
CA GLU A 375 -11.00 -10.26 3.45
C GLU A 375 -10.50 -9.36 4.59
N LEU A 376 -11.40 -8.57 5.19
CA LEU A 376 -11.12 -7.72 6.35
C LEU A 376 -12.35 -7.72 7.25
N ALA A 377 -12.17 -8.11 8.52
CA ALA A 377 -13.24 -8.13 9.51
C ALA A 377 -12.67 -7.96 10.93
N THR A 378 -13.55 -7.88 11.93
CA THR A 378 -13.14 -8.07 13.34
C THR A 378 -12.60 -9.49 13.52
N SER A 379 -11.70 -9.67 14.49
CA SER A 379 -11.11 -11.00 14.76
C SER A 379 -12.20 -12.06 14.96
N ASP A 380 -13.16 -11.78 15.82
CA ASP A 380 -14.25 -12.71 16.11
C ASP A 380 -15.08 -13.08 14.87
N GLU A 381 -15.43 -12.09 14.05
CA GLU A 381 -16.22 -12.31 12.83
C GLU A 381 -15.44 -13.13 11.80
N LEU A 382 -14.16 -12.82 11.60
CA LEU A 382 -13.30 -13.54 10.64
C LEU A 382 -13.16 -15.02 10.98
N PHE A 383 -13.06 -15.36 12.28
CA PHE A 383 -12.92 -16.74 12.73
C PHE A 383 -14.25 -17.48 12.81
N LYS A 384 -15.36 -16.78 13.06
CA LYS A 384 -16.70 -17.35 13.15
C LYS A 384 -17.31 -17.55 11.75
N ASN A 385 -17.21 -16.55 10.90
CA ASN A 385 -17.85 -16.48 9.61
C ASN A 385 -16.85 -16.10 8.49
N PRO A 386 -15.79 -16.91 8.24
CA PRO A 386 -14.88 -16.67 7.13
C PRO A 386 -15.63 -16.85 5.80
N LEU A 387 -15.53 -15.87 4.90
CA LEU A 387 -16.26 -15.89 3.64
C LEU A 387 -15.36 -16.19 2.45
N HIS A 388 -14.21 -15.52 2.35
CA HIS A 388 -13.33 -15.72 1.19
C HIS A 388 -12.71 -17.13 1.20
N PRO A 389 -12.71 -17.87 0.08
CA PRO A 389 -12.18 -19.23 0.01
C PRO A 389 -10.71 -19.35 0.48
N TYR A 390 -9.90 -18.32 0.25
CA TYR A 390 -8.52 -18.29 0.76
C TYR A 390 -8.46 -18.20 2.29
N THR A 391 -9.32 -17.40 2.91
CA THR A 391 -9.41 -17.33 4.38
C THR A 391 -9.84 -18.68 4.96
N LYS A 392 -10.86 -19.33 4.35
CA LYS A 392 -11.28 -20.69 4.72
C LYS A 392 -10.12 -21.70 4.59
N SER A 393 -9.30 -21.57 3.53
CA SER A 393 -8.10 -22.40 3.34
C SER A 393 -7.07 -22.19 4.46
N LEU A 394 -6.74 -20.93 4.78
CA LEU A 394 -5.80 -20.60 5.85
C LEU A 394 -6.27 -21.10 7.21
N LEU A 395 -7.55 -20.92 7.54
CA LEU A 395 -8.14 -21.38 8.80
C LEU A 395 -8.16 -22.91 8.88
N SER A 396 -8.40 -23.62 7.76
CA SER A 396 -8.35 -25.06 7.69
C SER A 396 -6.94 -25.64 7.94
N ALA A 397 -5.90 -24.81 7.80
CA ALA A 397 -4.52 -25.21 8.01
C ALA A 397 -4.08 -25.11 9.50
N ILE A 398 -4.85 -24.43 10.37
CA ILE A 398 -4.54 -24.29 11.80
C ILE A 398 -4.70 -25.66 12.48
N PRO A 399 -3.64 -26.19 13.15
CA PRO A 399 -3.74 -27.44 13.90
C PRO A 399 -4.77 -27.35 15.03
N LYS A 400 -5.57 -28.39 15.21
CA LYS A 400 -6.48 -28.47 16.34
C LYS A 400 -5.80 -29.19 17.51
N PRO A 401 -5.95 -28.68 18.76
CA PRO A 401 -5.29 -29.29 19.92
C PRO A 401 -5.75 -30.74 20.21
N ASP A 402 -6.98 -31.09 19.79
CA ASP A 402 -7.51 -32.43 19.97
C ASP A 402 -6.97 -33.41 18.89
N PRO A 403 -6.19 -34.44 19.25
CA PRO A 403 -5.63 -35.41 18.31
C PRO A 403 -6.67 -36.20 17.52
N LEU A 404 -7.88 -36.41 18.06
CA LEU A 404 -8.95 -37.13 17.38
C LEU A 404 -9.56 -36.26 16.26
N ILE A 405 -9.77 -34.99 16.54
CA ILE A 405 -10.29 -34.01 15.57
C ILE A 405 -9.22 -33.72 14.50
N GLU A 406 -7.94 -33.66 14.87
CA GLU A 406 -6.85 -33.45 13.94
C GLU A 406 -6.72 -34.54 12.88
N LYS A 407 -6.94 -35.82 13.26
CA LYS A 407 -6.92 -36.96 12.33
C LYS A 407 -8.03 -36.91 11.27
N THR A 408 -9.15 -36.27 11.57
CA THR A 408 -10.30 -36.15 10.66
C THR A 408 -10.34 -34.86 9.91
N ARG A 409 -9.38 -33.94 10.17
CA ARG A 409 -9.30 -32.63 9.54
C ARG A 409 -9.02 -32.76 8.03
N GLN A 410 -9.88 -32.15 7.23
CA GLN A 410 -9.65 -31.97 5.79
C GLN A 410 -9.08 -30.58 5.54
N ARG A 411 -7.87 -30.52 4.99
CA ARG A 411 -7.25 -29.26 4.58
C ARG A 411 -7.87 -28.79 3.28
N ILE A 412 -8.41 -27.58 3.26
CA ILE A 412 -8.93 -26.93 2.07
C ILE A 412 -7.77 -26.33 1.30
N ILE A 413 -7.62 -26.68 0.03
CA ILE A 413 -6.62 -26.06 -0.85
C ILE A 413 -7.32 -25.00 -1.68
N TYR A 414 -6.82 -23.76 -1.60
CA TYR A 414 -7.34 -22.66 -2.41
C TYR A 414 -6.69 -22.64 -3.79
N ASP A 415 -7.52 -22.66 -4.83
CA ASP A 415 -7.12 -22.49 -6.22
C ASP A 415 -7.95 -21.33 -6.81
N PRO A 416 -7.33 -20.17 -7.07
CA PRO A 416 -8.05 -19.00 -7.59
C PRO A 416 -8.79 -19.26 -8.90
N SER A 417 -8.22 -20.10 -9.77
CA SER A 417 -8.80 -20.39 -11.08
C SER A 417 -10.11 -21.19 -11.03
N ARG A 418 -10.29 -21.95 -9.93
CA ARG A 418 -11.51 -22.74 -9.69
C ARG A 418 -12.49 -22.02 -8.78
N ALA A 419 -11.98 -21.19 -7.89
CA ALA A 419 -12.80 -20.50 -6.89
C ALA A 419 -13.50 -19.27 -7.44
N HIS A 420 -12.93 -18.62 -8.47
CA HIS A 420 -13.40 -17.32 -8.96
C HIS A 420 -13.44 -17.27 -10.49
N ASP A 421 -14.45 -16.59 -11.02
CA ASP A 421 -14.52 -16.18 -12.42
C ASP A 421 -14.57 -14.65 -12.52
N TYR A 422 -13.43 -14.05 -12.82
CA TYR A 422 -13.27 -12.60 -12.99
C TYR A 422 -13.07 -12.18 -14.46
N SER A 423 -13.48 -13.02 -15.40
CA SER A 423 -13.33 -12.76 -16.83
C SER A 423 -14.21 -11.59 -17.31
N VAL A 424 -15.43 -11.51 -16.81
CA VAL A 424 -16.42 -10.50 -17.20
C VAL A 424 -16.55 -9.42 -16.11
N ASP A 425 -16.87 -9.82 -14.88
CA ASP A 425 -17.08 -8.92 -13.76
C ASP A 425 -15.84 -8.88 -12.85
N LYS A 426 -15.26 -7.68 -12.70
CA LYS A 426 -14.02 -7.49 -11.93
C LYS A 426 -14.31 -7.38 -10.44
N PRO A 427 -13.51 -8.06 -9.60
CA PRO A 427 -13.68 -8.00 -8.15
C PRO A 427 -13.18 -6.67 -7.55
N SER A 428 -13.85 -6.25 -6.50
CA SER A 428 -13.46 -5.13 -5.64
C SER A 428 -13.68 -5.47 -4.17
N LEU A 429 -13.03 -4.74 -3.26
CA LEU A 429 -13.26 -4.91 -1.83
C LEU A 429 -14.61 -4.28 -1.47
N ARG A 430 -15.56 -5.10 -1.00
CA ARG A 430 -16.96 -4.70 -0.75
C ARG A 430 -17.37 -5.05 0.67
N GLU A 431 -18.15 -4.20 1.28
CA GLU A 431 -18.74 -4.44 2.59
C GLU A 431 -19.96 -5.33 2.47
N ILE A 432 -20.01 -6.41 3.23
CA ILE A 432 -21.15 -7.35 3.26
C ILE A 432 -22.00 -7.12 4.48
N THR A 433 -21.38 -7.06 5.64
CA THR A 433 -21.98 -6.64 6.91
C THR A 433 -21.14 -5.51 7.50
N PRO A 434 -21.65 -4.70 8.42
CA PRO A 434 -20.92 -3.58 8.99
C PRO A 434 -19.54 -4.01 9.50
N GLY A 435 -18.46 -3.49 8.90
CA GLY A 435 -17.08 -3.78 9.24
C GLY A 435 -16.51 -5.08 8.65
N HIS A 436 -17.29 -5.88 7.91
CA HIS A 436 -16.82 -7.08 7.22
C HIS A 436 -16.74 -6.86 5.71
N PHE A 437 -15.54 -6.85 5.17
CA PHE A 437 -15.24 -6.58 3.77
C PHE A 437 -14.64 -7.80 3.10
N ILE A 438 -15.07 -8.07 1.86
CA ILE A 438 -14.55 -9.17 1.04
C ILE A 438 -14.23 -8.70 -0.37
N TYR A 439 -13.19 -9.24 -0.97
CA TYR A 439 -12.80 -8.99 -2.34
C TYR A 439 -13.55 -9.94 -3.27
N CYS A 440 -14.61 -9.45 -3.92
CA CYS A 440 -15.52 -10.24 -4.72
C CYS A 440 -16.13 -9.45 -5.87
N ASN A 441 -16.70 -10.15 -6.85
CA ASN A 441 -17.55 -9.60 -7.91
C ASN A 441 -19.03 -9.55 -7.47
N ASP A 442 -19.93 -9.07 -8.35
CA ASP A 442 -21.37 -8.92 -8.04
C ASP A 442 -22.05 -10.26 -7.76
N GLN A 443 -21.72 -11.29 -8.52
CA GLN A 443 -22.30 -12.62 -8.39
C GLN A 443 -21.87 -13.29 -7.06
N GLU A 444 -20.60 -13.18 -6.71
CA GLU A 444 -20.05 -13.71 -5.47
C GLU A 444 -20.64 -12.98 -4.26
N LEU A 445 -20.82 -11.66 -4.35
CA LEU A 445 -21.43 -10.86 -3.29
C LEU A 445 -22.82 -11.38 -2.91
N GLU A 446 -23.65 -11.70 -3.91
CA GLU A 446 -24.99 -12.24 -3.66
C GLU A 446 -24.93 -13.65 -3.04
N ASN A 447 -23.95 -14.47 -3.39
CA ASN A 447 -23.74 -15.79 -2.80
C ASN A 447 -23.31 -15.68 -1.32
N TYR A 448 -22.34 -14.81 -1.01
CA TYR A 448 -21.87 -14.60 0.37
C TYR A 448 -22.96 -14.02 1.27
N LYS A 449 -23.82 -13.11 0.74
CA LYS A 449 -25.00 -12.63 1.50
C LYS A 449 -26.01 -13.74 1.83
N LYS A 450 -26.06 -14.81 1.02
CA LYS A 450 -26.91 -15.99 1.31
C LYS A 450 -26.27 -16.90 2.35
N GLU A 451 -24.93 -17.03 2.39
CA GLU A 451 -24.22 -17.82 3.40
C GLU A 451 -24.38 -17.24 4.82
N LEU A 452 -24.58 -15.92 4.95
CA LEU A 452 -24.74 -15.23 6.24
C LEU A 452 -26.19 -15.22 6.77
N LYS A 453 -27.17 -15.63 5.98
CA LYS A 453 -28.59 -15.78 6.40
C LYS A 453 -28.85 -17.17 6.91
#